data_08fd44744fe430d6fe7729c84c990fb6
#
_entry.id   08fd44744fe430d6fe7729c84c990fb6
#
_cell.length_a   1.000
_cell.length_b   1.000
_cell.length_c   1.000
_cell.angle_alpha   90.00
_cell.angle_beta   90.00
_cell.angle_gamma   90.00
#
_symmetry.space_group_name_H-M   'P 1'
#
loop_
_entity.id
_entity.type
_entity.pdbx_description
1 polymer ?
#
loop_
_entity_poly.entity_id
_entity_poly.type
_entity_poly.pdbx_seq_one_letter_code
_entity_poly.pdbx_strand_id
1 'polypeptide(L)'
;MAIVVSVCAAGTNSAHAEPVDDAVQVLRAALGEGVGGLGYPGAIGLLRRGDKVVRVGVGVGDLTAGTAADPDAPVRIGSITKMFVATVLLQLIGEGKVSLDDTVERWLPGLVQGNGHAGERIQVRHLLENTSGMVSYDQDPVFSAMYAADVDQYRVWEPRELVAISTALPPYAAPGVKQVYSNTDFVLAAMVIEAATGHSVETEIQSRIVTPLGLRHTFFPRSPEVGPDWMRGYFLVRDVSVSNPTIHGAAGAMVSTLDDLAVFAGAQQDGRLLAPAQLSLLRSTFHEQGRDTGFAMGIYRWDSPCGPVWLKYGAVLGYFSAVATSSSGDKQVVLVANEYHLLSDSPSVLHLAAALERVFCTF
;
A
#
# COMPACT_ATOMS: atom_id res chain seq x y z
N MET A 1 63.75 -48.40 -4.52
CA MET A 1 62.31 -48.76 -4.37
C MET A 1 61.64 -47.61 -3.65
N ALA A 2 61.05 -46.67 -4.41
CA ALA A 2 60.47 -45.47 -3.86
C ALA A 2 58.93 -45.65 -3.95
N ILE A 3 58.29 -45.55 -2.78
CA ILE A 3 56.82 -45.64 -2.68
C ILE A 3 56.25 -44.22 -2.88
N VAL A 4 55.45 -44.04 -3.96
CA VAL A 4 54.67 -42.82 -4.22
C VAL A 4 53.35 -43.00 -3.51
N VAL A 5 53.07 -42.16 -2.51
CA VAL A 5 51.74 -42.05 -1.88
C VAL A 5 50.94 -40.96 -2.61
N SER A 6 49.92 -41.41 -3.33
CA SER A 6 48.97 -40.49 -4.00
C SER A 6 47.94 -40.06 -2.97
N VAL A 7 47.91 -38.76 -2.65
CA VAL A 7 46.87 -38.15 -1.80
C VAL A 7 45.74 -37.71 -2.72
N CYS A 8 44.60 -38.41 -2.68
CA CYS A 8 43.36 -37.95 -3.25
C CYS A 8 42.81 -36.80 -2.39
N ALA A 9 42.87 -35.58 -2.90
CA ALA A 9 42.10 -34.45 -2.36
C ALA A 9 40.63 -34.65 -2.67
N ALA A 10 39.83 -34.94 -1.65
CA ALA A 10 38.40 -34.92 -1.74
C ALA A 10 37.97 -33.43 -1.87
N GLY A 11 37.58 -33.01 -3.08
CA GLY A 11 36.96 -31.73 -3.32
C GLY A 11 35.60 -31.68 -2.63
N THR A 12 35.47 -30.90 -1.58
CA THR A 12 34.17 -30.51 -1.03
C THR A 12 33.51 -29.58 -2.04
N ASN A 13 32.57 -30.11 -2.82
CA ASN A 13 31.61 -29.30 -3.55
C ASN A 13 30.74 -28.58 -2.51
N SER A 14 31.14 -27.38 -2.14
CA SER A 14 30.21 -26.42 -1.56
C SER A 14 29.22 -26.04 -2.68
N ALA A 15 28.05 -26.65 -2.70
CA ALA A 15 26.94 -26.17 -3.49
C ALA A 15 26.66 -24.74 -3.00
N HIS A 16 27.10 -23.74 -3.78
CA HIS A 16 26.63 -22.37 -3.58
C HIS A 16 25.12 -22.41 -3.84
N ALA A 17 24.35 -22.23 -2.77
CA ALA A 17 22.91 -22.00 -2.92
C ALA A 17 22.72 -20.86 -3.92
N GLU A 18 21.78 -21.03 -4.85
CA GLU A 18 21.45 -19.98 -5.82
C GLU A 18 21.00 -18.73 -5.02
N PRO A 19 21.32 -17.51 -5.46
CA PRO A 19 20.90 -16.27 -4.74
C PRO A 19 19.39 -16.18 -4.46
N VAL A 20 18.58 -16.91 -5.23
CA VAL A 20 17.12 -17.03 -5.03
C VAL A 20 16.80 -17.85 -3.78
N ASP A 21 17.49 -18.96 -3.55
CA ASP A 21 17.25 -19.83 -2.38
C ASP A 21 17.63 -19.11 -1.07
N ASP A 22 18.71 -18.34 -1.10
CA ASP A 22 19.14 -17.52 0.04
C ASP A 22 18.06 -16.45 0.36
N ALA A 23 17.52 -15.77 -0.66
CA ALA A 23 16.46 -14.77 -0.49
C ALA A 23 15.16 -15.37 0.06
N VAL A 24 14.81 -16.60 -0.37
CA VAL A 24 13.66 -17.35 0.18
C VAL A 24 13.85 -17.64 1.65
N GLN A 25 15.02 -18.11 2.05
CA GLN A 25 15.33 -18.41 3.44
C GLN A 25 15.30 -17.13 4.30
N VAL A 26 15.87 -16.03 3.79
CA VAL A 26 15.84 -14.73 4.48
C VAL A 26 14.40 -14.22 4.61
N LEU A 27 13.57 -14.32 3.55
CA LEU A 27 12.17 -13.93 3.60
C LEU A 27 11.38 -14.78 4.61
N ARG A 28 11.55 -16.11 4.57
CA ARG A 28 10.87 -17.03 5.49
C ARG A 28 11.26 -16.76 6.93
N ALA A 29 12.53 -16.56 7.21
CA ALA A 29 13.03 -16.25 8.54
C ALA A 29 12.49 -14.88 9.01
N ALA A 30 12.56 -13.85 8.16
CA ALA A 30 12.11 -12.51 8.49
C ALA A 30 10.61 -12.45 8.81
N LEU A 31 9.77 -13.15 8.04
CA LEU A 31 8.33 -13.24 8.31
C LEU A 31 8.05 -14.10 9.54
N GLY A 32 8.84 -15.19 9.75
CA GLY A 32 8.67 -16.11 10.87
C GLY A 32 8.94 -15.48 12.24
N GLU A 33 9.84 -14.49 12.32
CA GLU A 33 10.15 -13.75 13.55
C GLU A 33 8.96 -13.04 14.17
N GLY A 34 7.99 -12.60 13.33
CA GLY A 34 6.79 -11.91 13.79
C GLY A 34 5.60 -12.81 14.08
N VAL A 35 5.70 -14.14 13.81
CA VAL A 35 4.59 -15.06 14.01
C VAL A 35 4.44 -15.45 15.48
N GLY A 36 3.22 -15.32 16.01
CA GLY A 36 2.88 -15.67 17.39
C GLY A 36 3.18 -14.56 18.41
N GLY A 37 2.96 -14.86 19.68
CA GLY A 37 3.13 -13.89 20.76
C GLY A 37 2.23 -12.63 20.59
N LEU A 38 2.84 -11.45 20.62
CA LEU A 38 2.18 -10.16 20.37
C LEU A 38 2.26 -9.75 18.88
N GLY A 39 2.80 -10.60 18.01
CA GLY A 39 2.92 -10.34 16.59
C GLY A 39 1.63 -10.69 15.82
N TYR A 40 1.79 -11.37 14.70
CA TYR A 40 0.69 -11.76 13.83
C TYR A 40 0.49 -13.28 13.81
N PRO A 41 -0.77 -13.76 13.57
CA PRO A 41 -1.04 -15.21 13.39
C PRO A 41 -0.30 -15.80 12.20
N GLY A 42 -0.22 -15.05 11.10
CA GLY A 42 0.46 -15.48 9.90
C GLY A 42 0.87 -14.31 9.01
N ALA A 43 1.78 -14.59 8.10
CA ALA A 43 2.22 -13.64 7.08
C ALA A 43 2.50 -14.35 5.76
N ILE A 44 2.36 -13.60 4.68
CA ILE A 44 2.66 -14.01 3.32
C ILE A 44 3.61 -13.02 2.66
N GLY A 45 4.48 -13.50 1.78
CA GLY A 45 5.44 -12.65 1.10
C GLY A 45 5.78 -13.16 -0.29
N LEU A 46 6.09 -12.21 -1.17
CA LEU A 46 6.51 -12.46 -2.54
C LEU A 46 7.78 -11.68 -2.86
N LEU A 47 8.73 -12.35 -3.50
CA LEU A 47 9.88 -11.76 -4.15
C LEU A 47 9.76 -11.97 -5.65
N ARG A 48 9.97 -10.92 -6.42
CA ARG A 48 10.02 -10.97 -7.88
C ARG A 48 11.24 -10.24 -8.41
N ARG A 49 11.94 -10.85 -9.35
CA ARG A 49 13.00 -10.21 -10.14
C ARG A 49 12.94 -10.72 -11.58
N GLY A 50 12.50 -9.87 -12.48
CA GLY A 50 12.16 -10.29 -13.85
C GLY A 50 11.09 -11.38 -13.84
N ASP A 51 11.40 -12.52 -14.46
CA ASP A 51 10.50 -13.68 -14.54
C ASP A 51 10.58 -14.62 -13.34
N LYS A 52 11.58 -14.43 -12.44
CA LYS A 52 11.72 -15.23 -11.24
C LYS A 52 10.78 -14.71 -10.16
N VAL A 53 9.91 -15.58 -9.65
CA VAL A 53 8.94 -15.28 -8.61
C VAL A 53 9.02 -16.34 -7.52
N VAL A 54 9.10 -15.91 -6.28
CA VAL A 54 9.08 -16.78 -5.11
C VAL A 54 7.98 -16.31 -4.16
N ARG A 55 7.24 -17.24 -3.59
CA ARG A 55 6.18 -16.98 -2.61
C ARG A 55 6.43 -17.77 -1.34
N VAL A 56 6.13 -17.16 -0.21
CA VAL A 56 6.31 -17.76 1.13
C VAL A 56 5.08 -17.45 1.96
N GLY A 57 4.52 -18.48 2.60
CA GLY A 57 3.58 -18.34 3.70
C GLY A 57 4.20 -18.86 4.98
N VAL A 58 3.92 -18.20 6.12
CA VAL A 58 4.33 -18.61 7.47
C VAL A 58 3.17 -18.42 8.43
N GLY A 59 3.05 -19.29 9.43
CA GLY A 59 1.96 -19.23 10.41
C GLY A 59 0.60 -19.61 9.84
N VAL A 60 -0.46 -19.00 10.37
CA VAL A 60 -1.85 -19.39 10.16
C VAL A 60 -2.61 -18.28 9.43
N GLY A 61 -3.31 -18.65 8.36
CA GLY A 61 -4.17 -17.76 7.57
C GLY A 61 -5.58 -17.64 8.13
N ASP A 62 -6.10 -18.70 8.75
CA ASP A 62 -7.39 -18.73 9.44
C ASP A 62 -7.25 -19.46 10.79
N LEU A 63 -7.34 -18.71 11.89
CA LEU A 63 -7.22 -19.24 13.25
C LEU A 63 -8.35 -20.20 13.61
N THR A 64 -9.56 -20.02 13.05
CA THR A 64 -10.71 -20.87 13.33
C THR A 64 -10.60 -22.21 12.62
N ALA A 65 -10.21 -22.17 11.34
CA ALA A 65 -10.01 -23.38 10.54
C ALA A 65 -8.63 -24.04 10.80
N GLY A 66 -7.68 -23.32 11.39
CA GLY A 66 -6.30 -23.79 11.58
C GLY A 66 -5.53 -23.96 10.28
N THR A 67 -5.95 -23.26 9.19
CA THR A 67 -5.30 -23.37 7.89
C THR A 67 -4.04 -22.53 7.82
N ALA A 68 -3.01 -23.01 7.13
CA ALA A 68 -1.77 -22.27 6.92
C ALA A 68 -2.02 -20.97 6.13
N ALA A 69 -1.16 -19.98 6.33
CA ALA A 69 -1.15 -18.77 5.52
C ALA A 69 -0.79 -19.11 4.07
N ASP A 70 -1.75 -18.90 3.16
CA ASP A 70 -1.61 -19.16 1.72
C ASP A 70 -1.10 -17.90 1.01
N PRO A 71 0.07 -17.93 0.37
CA PRO A 71 0.62 -16.76 -0.33
C PRO A 71 -0.17 -16.37 -1.58
N ASP A 72 -1.06 -17.20 -2.08
CA ASP A 72 -1.93 -16.90 -3.22
C ASP A 72 -3.29 -16.28 -2.79
N ALA A 73 -3.55 -16.23 -1.47
CA ALA A 73 -4.82 -15.72 -0.94
C ALA A 73 -5.01 -14.22 -1.20
N PRO A 74 -6.22 -13.78 -1.57
CA PRO A 74 -6.59 -12.37 -1.58
C PRO A 74 -6.57 -11.78 -0.17
N VAL A 75 -6.16 -10.51 -0.08
CA VAL A 75 -6.06 -9.75 1.17
C VAL A 75 -6.53 -8.31 0.97
N ARG A 76 -6.95 -7.65 2.05
CA ARG A 76 -7.17 -6.20 2.04
C ARG A 76 -5.82 -5.50 2.04
N ILE A 77 -5.60 -4.60 1.06
CA ILE A 77 -4.29 -3.98 0.83
C ILE A 77 -4.15 -2.59 1.47
N GLY A 78 -5.21 -2.09 2.12
CA GLY A 78 -5.17 -0.81 2.80
C GLY A 78 -4.69 0.32 1.91
N SER A 79 -3.85 1.18 2.45
CA SER A 79 -3.36 2.40 1.77
C SER A 79 -2.51 2.16 0.52
N ILE A 80 -2.20 0.91 0.14
CA ILE A 80 -1.65 0.63 -1.19
C ILE A 80 -2.67 1.04 -2.28
N THR A 81 -3.98 1.06 -1.96
CA THR A 81 -5.05 1.63 -2.80
C THR A 81 -4.70 3.02 -3.34
N LYS A 82 -4.02 3.85 -2.53
CA LYS A 82 -3.62 5.21 -2.93
C LYS A 82 -2.69 5.25 -4.14
N MET A 83 -1.86 4.21 -4.33
CA MET A 83 -1.01 4.11 -5.52
C MET A 83 -1.83 4.00 -6.80
N PHE A 84 -2.94 3.24 -6.76
CA PHE A 84 -3.87 3.11 -7.90
C PHE A 84 -4.57 4.44 -8.20
N VAL A 85 -5.09 5.11 -7.18
CA VAL A 85 -5.74 6.43 -7.32
C VAL A 85 -4.77 7.47 -7.88
N ALA A 86 -3.55 7.54 -7.34
CA ALA A 86 -2.52 8.47 -7.83
C ALA A 86 -2.14 8.17 -9.29
N THR A 87 -2.03 6.89 -9.67
CA THR A 87 -1.74 6.50 -11.05
C THR A 87 -2.82 6.97 -12.01
N VAL A 88 -4.11 6.76 -11.70
CA VAL A 88 -5.23 7.24 -12.51
C VAL A 88 -5.21 8.77 -12.65
N LEU A 89 -5.01 9.48 -11.53
CA LEU A 89 -5.01 10.95 -11.56
C LEU A 89 -3.84 11.49 -12.39
N LEU A 90 -2.65 10.88 -12.30
CA LEU A 90 -1.50 11.22 -13.13
C LEU A 90 -1.72 10.91 -14.62
N GLN A 91 -2.46 9.85 -14.96
CA GLN A 91 -2.87 9.57 -16.36
C GLN A 91 -3.81 10.67 -16.86
N LEU A 92 -4.81 11.08 -16.05
CA LEU A 92 -5.73 12.17 -16.42
C LEU A 92 -5.00 13.52 -16.58
N ILE A 93 -3.94 13.75 -15.79
CA ILE A 93 -3.05 14.90 -15.96
C ILE A 93 -2.30 14.81 -17.29
N GLY A 94 -1.79 13.62 -17.62
CA GLY A 94 -1.13 13.40 -18.91
C GLY A 94 -2.05 13.58 -20.12
N GLU A 95 -3.34 13.31 -19.95
CA GLU A 95 -4.40 13.52 -20.95
C GLU A 95 -4.87 14.99 -21.03
N GLY A 96 -4.39 15.86 -20.13
CA GLY A 96 -4.82 17.26 -20.05
C GLY A 96 -6.23 17.46 -19.51
N LYS A 97 -6.84 16.44 -18.90
CA LYS A 97 -8.18 16.52 -18.31
C LYS A 97 -8.19 17.17 -16.93
N VAL A 98 -7.10 17.01 -16.17
CA VAL A 98 -6.88 17.57 -14.84
C VAL A 98 -5.50 18.23 -14.83
N SER A 99 -5.35 19.31 -14.06
CA SER A 99 -4.03 19.91 -13.78
C SER A 99 -3.66 19.70 -12.31
N LEU A 100 -2.35 19.55 -12.03
CA LEU A 100 -1.85 19.57 -10.66
C LEU A 100 -2.16 20.87 -9.92
N ASP A 101 -2.32 21.98 -10.66
CA ASP A 101 -2.63 23.32 -10.14
C ASP A 101 -4.15 23.59 -10.03
N ASP A 102 -4.99 22.68 -10.53
CA ASP A 102 -6.44 22.80 -10.34
C ASP A 102 -6.77 22.75 -8.86
N THR A 103 -7.70 23.62 -8.44
CA THR A 103 -8.14 23.65 -7.05
C THR A 103 -9.23 22.61 -6.79
N VAL A 104 -9.34 22.17 -5.54
CA VAL A 104 -10.45 21.30 -5.10
C VAL A 104 -11.79 21.99 -5.34
N GLU A 105 -11.88 23.29 -5.11
CA GLU A 105 -13.12 24.08 -5.36
C GLU A 105 -13.57 24.03 -6.82
N ARG A 106 -12.62 24.01 -7.78
CA ARG A 106 -12.96 23.87 -9.21
C ARG A 106 -13.73 22.59 -9.51
N TRP A 107 -13.34 21.47 -8.92
CA TRP A 107 -13.90 20.15 -9.19
C TRP A 107 -15.05 19.79 -8.27
N LEU A 108 -15.00 20.27 -7.02
CA LEU A 108 -15.91 19.91 -5.93
C LEU A 108 -16.41 21.19 -5.23
N PRO A 109 -17.17 22.03 -5.93
CA PRO A 109 -17.54 23.34 -5.43
C PRO A 109 -18.33 23.25 -4.12
N GLY A 110 -17.90 24.05 -3.13
CA GLY A 110 -18.52 24.17 -1.82
C GLY A 110 -18.30 22.95 -0.89
N LEU A 111 -17.54 21.92 -1.29
CA LEU A 111 -17.35 20.73 -0.47
C LEU A 111 -16.36 20.95 0.68
N VAL A 112 -15.26 21.67 0.42
CA VAL A 112 -14.19 21.91 1.40
C VAL A 112 -14.19 23.38 1.80
N GLN A 113 -14.95 23.70 2.86
CA GLN A 113 -15.10 25.08 3.35
C GLN A 113 -15.39 25.13 4.84
N GLY A 114 -15.21 26.31 5.42
CA GLY A 114 -15.48 26.56 6.85
C GLY A 114 -14.36 26.04 7.75
N ASN A 115 -14.43 26.40 9.02
CA ASN A 115 -13.49 25.99 10.09
C ASN A 115 -12.00 26.17 9.75
N GLY A 116 -11.66 27.15 8.90
CA GLY A 116 -10.30 27.39 8.42
C GLY A 116 -9.92 26.66 7.12
N HIS A 117 -10.80 25.79 6.61
CA HIS A 117 -10.63 25.15 5.31
C HIS A 117 -11.10 26.06 4.18
N ALA A 118 -10.43 25.96 3.02
CA ALA A 118 -10.73 26.71 1.82
C ALA A 118 -10.30 25.91 0.58
N GLY A 119 -11.27 25.27 -0.08
CA GLY A 119 -11.05 24.41 -1.25
C GLY A 119 -10.38 25.13 -2.42
N GLU A 120 -10.54 26.47 -2.52
CA GLU A 120 -9.86 27.29 -3.52
C GLU A 120 -8.33 27.42 -3.31
N ARG A 121 -7.82 27.06 -2.14
CA ARG A 121 -6.39 27.05 -1.82
C ARG A 121 -5.76 25.67 -1.86
N ILE A 122 -6.58 24.62 -1.89
CA ILE A 122 -6.11 23.24 -1.96
C ILE A 122 -6.05 22.82 -3.43
N GLN A 123 -4.86 22.52 -3.92
CA GLN A 123 -4.63 22.06 -5.29
C GLN A 123 -4.61 20.52 -5.35
N VAL A 124 -4.82 19.95 -6.53
CA VAL A 124 -4.74 18.51 -6.79
C VAL A 124 -3.39 17.94 -6.36
N ARG A 125 -2.28 18.67 -6.59
CA ARG A 125 -0.94 18.26 -6.09
C ARG A 125 -0.91 18.07 -4.59
N HIS A 126 -1.56 18.94 -3.82
CA HIS A 126 -1.59 18.87 -2.36
C HIS A 126 -2.28 17.61 -1.86
N LEU A 127 -3.27 17.09 -2.60
CA LEU A 127 -3.93 15.84 -2.27
C LEU A 127 -2.98 14.64 -2.47
N LEU A 128 -2.27 14.60 -3.61
CA LEU A 128 -1.36 13.49 -3.92
C LEU A 128 -0.12 13.47 -3.02
N GLU A 129 0.36 14.64 -2.60
CA GLU A 129 1.53 14.84 -1.74
C GLU A 129 1.20 14.79 -0.24
N ASN A 130 -0.08 14.66 0.14
CA ASN A 130 -0.53 14.81 1.52
C ASN A 130 -0.05 16.13 2.16
N THR A 131 -0.21 17.22 1.42
CA THR A 131 0.15 18.58 1.84
C THR A 131 -1.05 19.52 1.85
N SER A 132 -2.27 18.99 1.81
CA SER A 132 -3.50 19.79 1.87
C SER A 132 -3.69 20.56 3.17
N GLY A 133 -3.05 20.09 4.24
CA GLY A 133 -3.24 20.55 5.61
C GLY A 133 -4.49 20.01 6.29
N MET A 134 -5.31 19.22 5.60
CA MET A 134 -6.54 18.65 6.17
C MET A 134 -6.23 17.53 7.17
N VAL A 135 -6.95 17.52 8.27
CA VAL A 135 -6.92 16.40 9.24
C VAL A 135 -7.55 15.18 8.58
N SER A 136 -6.93 14.01 8.72
CA SER A 136 -7.54 12.78 8.23
C SER A 136 -8.82 12.44 9.02
N TYR A 137 -9.90 12.07 8.34
CA TYR A 137 -11.19 11.77 8.97
C TYR A 137 -11.08 10.69 10.05
N ASP A 138 -10.17 9.74 9.89
CA ASP A 138 -9.93 8.65 10.85
C ASP A 138 -9.15 9.08 12.09
N GLN A 139 -8.72 10.35 12.16
CA GLN A 139 -8.15 10.96 13.36
C GLN A 139 -9.21 11.67 14.22
N ASP A 140 -10.46 11.75 13.77
CA ASP A 140 -11.56 12.15 14.63
C ASP A 140 -11.70 11.13 15.78
N PRO A 141 -11.71 11.57 17.06
CA PRO A 141 -11.71 10.64 18.19
C PRO A 141 -12.91 9.69 18.23
N VAL A 142 -14.09 10.16 17.80
CA VAL A 142 -15.31 9.34 17.79
C VAL A 142 -15.23 8.30 16.67
N PHE A 143 -14.83 8.73 15.47
CA PHE A 143 -14.64 7.82 14.34
C PHE A 143 -13.56 6.77 14.64
N SER A 144 -12.41 7.20 15.17
CA SER A 144 -11.30 6.32 15.52
C SER A 144 -11.70 5.26 16.56
N ALA A 145 -12.42 5.67 17.61
CA ALA A 145 -12.91 4.75 18.64
C ALA A 145 -13.92 3.74 18.09
N MET A 146 -14.85 4.19 17.24
CA MET A 146 -15.81 3.34 16.56
C MET A 146 -15.14 2.30 15.66
N TYR A 147 -14.17 2.75 14.84
CA TYR A 147 -13.41 1.89 13.95
C TYR A 147 -12.56 0.85 14.71
N ALA A 148 -11.86 1.27 15.78
CA ALA A 148 -11.08 0.36 16.62
C ALA A 148 -11.97 -0.68 17.34
N ALA A 149 -13.18 -0.30 17.75
CA ALA A 149 -14.16 -1.19 18.37
C ALA A 149 -14.82 -2.12 17.35
N ASP A 150 -14.61 -1.90 16.04
CA ASP A 150 -15.21 -2.66 14.94
C ASP A 150 -16.76 -2.63 15.01
N VAL A 151 -17.31 -1.46 15.35
CA VAL A 151 -18.75 -1.21 15.37
C VAL A 151 -19.19 -0.75 13.98
N ASP A 152 -20.41 -1.05 13.61
CA ASP A 152 -20.99 -0.67 12.33
C ASP A 152 -20.23 -1.20 11.11
N GLN A 153 -19.63 -2.38 11.22
CA GLN A 153 -18.86 -3.03 10.15
C GLN A 153 -19.66 -3.21 8.83
N TYR A 154 -20.99 -3.07 8.87
CA TYR A 154 -21.87 -3.11 7.70
C TYR A 154 -22.32 -1.71 7.23
N ARG A 155 -22.02 -0.64 7.96
CA ARG A 155 -22.40 0.72 7.58
C ARG A 155 -21.73 1.13 6.29
N VAL A 156 -22.51 1.64 5.35
CA VAL A 156 -22.02 2.31 4.13
C VAL A 156 -21.70 3.76 4.47
N TRP A 157 -20.50 4.19 4.11
CA TRP A 157 -20.02 5.56 4.27
C TRP A 157 -19.97 6.25 2.91
N GLU A 158 -20.65 7.37 2.79
CA GLU A 158 -20.53 8.20 1.60
C GLU A 158 -19.23 9.02 1.65
N PRO A 159 -18.51 9.21 0.52
CA PRO A 159 -17.27 10.01 0.51
C PRO A 159 -17.45 11.40 1.12
N ARG A 160 -18.60 12.05 0.91
CA ARG A 160 -18.93 13.36 1.48
C ARG A 160 -19.06 13.35 3.00
N GLU A 161 -19.50 12.25 3.61
CA GLU A 161 -19.55 12.11 5.07
C GLU A 161 -18.12 12.06 5.66
N LEU A 162 -17.20 11.32 5.02
CA LEU A 162 -15.80 11.26 5.44
C LEU A 162 -15.13 12.64 5.33
N VAL A 163 -15.39 13.39 4.25
CA VAL A 163 -14.90 14.76 4.11
C VAL A 163 -15.50 15.68 5.18
N ALA A 164 -16.79 15.54 5.49
CA ALA A 164 -17.45 16.36 6.51
C ALA A 164 -16.86 16.15 7.91
N ILE A 165 -16.46 14.91 8.27
CA ILE A 165 -15.74 14.62 9.53
C ILE A 165 -14.41 15.38 9.56
N SER A 166 -13.65 15.33 8.47
CA SER A 166 -12.37 16.04 8.36
C SER A 166 -12.53 17.56 8.48
N THR A 167 -13.51 18.16 7.77
CA THR A 167 -13.71 19.61 7.78
C THR A 167 -14.32 20.14 9.10
N ALA A 168 -14.86 19.26 9.93
CA ALA A 168 -15.28 19.61 11.30
C ALA A 168 -14.07 19.89 12.23
N LEU A 169 -12.87 19.40 11.90
CA LEU A 169 -11.64 19.64 12.62
C LEU A 169 -10.85 20.78 11.95
N PRO A 170 -10.16 21.64 12.69
CA PRO A 170 -9.34 22.69 12.09
C PRO A 170 -8.13 22.10 11.35
N PRO A 171 -7.69 22.70 10.21
CA PRO A 171 -6.54 22.19 9.46
C PRO A 171 -5.23 22.27 10.28
N TYR A 172 -4.31 21.34 10.05
CA TYR A 172 -2.99 21.32 10.67
C TYR A 172 -2.08 22.46 10.19
N ALA A 173 -2.20 22.83 8.93
CA ALA A 173 -1.36 23.83 8.27
C ALA A 173 -2.07 24.41 7.05
N ALA A 174 -1.52 25.49 6.50
CA ALA A 174 -1.91 25.96 5.18
C ALA A 174 -1.49 24.93 4.10
N PRO A 175 -2.25 24.81 2.98
CA PRO A 175 -1.90 23.92 1.89
C PRO A 175 -0.50 24.17 1.35
N GLY A 176 0.25 23.11 1.05
CA GLY A 176 1.60 23.14 0.52
C GLY A 176 2.71 23.44 1.55
N VAL A 177 2.38 23.66 2.82
CA VAL A 177 3.38 24.06 3.83
C VAL A 177 4.00 22.88 4.57
N LYS A 178 3.18 21.86 4.87
CA LYS A 178 3.60 20.71 5.68
C LYS A 178 3.04 19.41 5.10
N GLN A 179 3.85 18.37 5.10
CA GLN A 179 3.41 17.03 4.75
C GLN A 179 2.84 16.35 6.01
N VAL A 180 1.53 16.05 5.97
CA VAL A 180 0.82 15.32 7.03
C VAL A 180 -0.10 14.30 6.38
N TYR A 181 0.13 13.03 6.65
CA TYR A 181 -0.66 11.95 6.05
C TYR A 181 -2.16 12.12 6.34
N SER A 182 -2.97 12.10 5.28
CA SER A 182 -4.41 12.25 5.36
C SER A 182 -5.12 11.30 4.39
N ASN A 183 -5.99 10.44 4.92
CA ASN A 183 -6.89 9.62 4.11
C ASN A 183 -7.91 10.49 3.37
N THR A 184 -8.33 11.60 3.97
CA THR A 184 -9.25 12.57 3.35
C THR A 184 -8.75 13.08 2.01
N ASP A 185 -7.44 13.30 1.86
CA ASP A 185 -6.84 13.75 0.61
C ASP A 185 -7.11 12.79 -0.55
N PHE A 186 -7.06 11.48 -0.30
CA PHE A 186 -7.31 10.48 -1.33
C PHE A 186 -8.79 10.19 -1.56
N VAL A 187 -9.65 10.45 -0.58
CA VAL A 187 -11.10 10.54 -0.81
C VAL A 187 -11.41 11.68 -1.77
N LEU A 188 -10.84 12.87 -1.53
CA LEU A 188 -11.00 14.03 -2.43
C LEU A 188 -10.37 13.78 -3.81
N ALA A 189 -9.19 13.16 -3.89
CA ALA A 189 -8.55 12.81 -5.16
C ALA A 189 -9.44 11.91 -6.02
N ALA A 190 -10.09 10.91 -5.42
CA ALA A 190 -11.06 10.07 -6.12
C ALA A 190 -12.30 10.85 -6.58
N MET A 191 -12.85 11.72 -5.75
CA MET A 191 -13.96 12.58 -6.14
C MET A 191 -13.59 13.53 -7.29
N VAL A 192 -12.33 14.00 -7.36
CA VAL A 192 -11.82 14.76 -8.51
C VAL A 192 -11.78 13.89 -9.77
N ILE A 193 -11.32 12.62 -9.67
CA ILE A 193 -11.36 11.67 -10.80
C ILE A 193 -12.80 11.53 -11.31
N GLU A 194 -13.76 11.30 -10.42
CA GLU A 194 -15.18 11.14 -10.76
C GLU A 194 -15.76 12.39 -11.42
N ALA A 195 -15.46 13.57 -10.89
CA ALA A 195 -15.90 14.84 -11.47
C ALA A 195 -15.29 15.11 -12.86
N ALA A 196 -14.04 14.72 -13.08
CA ALA A 196 -13.33 14.93 -14.33
C ALA A 196 -13.70 13.92 -15.44
N THR A 197 -14.15 12.72 -15.07
CA THR A 197 -14.42 11.63 -16.02
C THR A 197 -15.91 11.32 -16.18
N GLY A 198 -16.71 11.59 -15.18
CA GLY A 198 -18.11 11.15 -15.09
C GLY A 198 -18.27 9.67 -14.74
N HIS A 199 -17.18 8.98 -14.41
CA HIS A 199 -17.17 7.57 -14.02
C HIS A 199 -16.68 7.42 -12.58
N SER A 200 -17.09 6.35 -11.88
CA SER A 200 -16.60 6.07 -10.55
C SER A 200 -15.09 5.75 -10.57
N VAL A 201 -14.40 6.02 -9.46
CA VAL A 201 -12.97 5.73 -9.33
C VAL A 201 -12.66 4.25 -9.53
N GLU A 202 -13.57 3.35 -9.12
CA GLU A 202 -13.46 1.91 -9.32
C GLU A 202 -13.45 1.58 -10.82
N THR A 203 -14.34 2.22 -11.61
CA THR A 203 -14.41 2.03 -13.06
C THR A 203 -13.14 2.53 -13.75
N GLU A 204 -12.61 3.68 -13.33
CA GLU A 204 -11.38 4.23 -13.90
C GLU A 204 -10.17 3.34 -13.55
N ILE A 205 -10.04 2.86 -12.31
CA ILE A 205 -8.98 1.91 -11.92
C ILE A 205 -9.12 0.60 -12.69
N GLN A 206 -10.33 0.06 -12.81
CA GLN A 206 -10.58 -1.18 -13.53
C GLN A 206 -10.15 -1.07 -15.00
N SER A 207 -10.55 -0.01 -15.68
CA SER A 207 -10.32 0.17 -17.11
C SER A 207 -8.88 0.56 -17.44
N ARG A 208 -8.24 1.37 -16.59
CA ARG A 208 -6.92 1.94 -16.86
C ARG A 208 -5.76 1.13 -16.30
N ILE A 209 -5.99 0.33 -15.27
CA ILE A 209 -4.93 -0.40 -14.57
C ILE A 209 -5.21 -1.91 -14.53
N VAL A 210 -6.32 -2.30 -13.93
CA VAL A 210 -6.60 -3.72 -13.62
C VAL A 210 -6.74 -4.54 -14.91
N THR A 211 -7.59 -4.09 -15.84
CA THR A 211 -7.81 -4.80 -17.11
C THR A 211 -6.57 -4.82 -18.00
N PRO A 212 -5.86 -3.70 -18.26
CA PRO A 212 -4.67 -3.72 -19.11
C PRO A 212 -3.52 -4.58 -18.58
N LEU A 213 -3.37 -4.65 -17.24
CA LEU A 213 -2.33 -5.47 -16.62
C LEU A 213 -2.75 -6.92 -16.33
N GLY A 214 -4.03 -7.25 -16.52
CA GLY A 214 -4.56 -8.59 -16.25
C GLY A 214 -4.59 -8.95 -14.77
N LEU A 215 -4.81 -7.99 -13.87
CA LEU A 215 -4.84 -8.18 -12.41
C LEU A 215 -6.17 -8.83 -12.01
N ARG A 216 -6.20 -10.16 -11.99
CA ARG A 216 -7.46 -10.92 -11.88
C ARG A 216 -8.07 -10.91 -10.48
N HIS A 217 -7.26 -10.62 -9.47
CA HIS A 217 -7.64 -10.65 -8.06
C HIS A 217 -7.57 -9.27 -7.40
N THR A 218 -7.51 -8.19 -8.21
CA THR A 218 -7.44 -6.81 -7.73
C THR A 218 -8.73 -6.08 -8.04
N PHE A 219 -9.43 -5.61 -6.99
CA PHE A 219 -10.74 -4.98 -7.13
C PHE A 219 -11.14 -4.17 -5.89
N PHE A 220 -12.15 -3.31 -6.03
CA PHE A 220 -12.89 -2.77 -4.90
C PHE A 220 -13.97 -3.78 -4.47
N PRO A 221 -13.98 -4.27 -3.24
CA PRO A 221 -15.03 -5.17 -2.77
C PRO A 221 -16.36 -4.43 -2.67
N ARG A 222 -17.44 -5.13 -2.99
CA ARG A 222 -18.82 -4.59 -2.98
C ARG A 222 -19.59 -4.94 -1.71
N SER A 223 -19.03 -5.81 -0.90
CA SER A 223 -19.62 -6.26 0.35
C SER A 223 -18.57 -6.24 1.46
N PRO A 224 -18.98 -6.19 2.74
CA PRO A 224 -18.08 -6.24 3.88
C PRO A 224 -17.45 -7.63 4.10
N GLU A 225 -18.09 -8.68 3.61
CA GLU A 225 -17.65 -10.07 3.80
C GLU A 225 -16.37 -10.35 3.02
N VAL A 226 -15.59 -11.32 3.51
CA VAL A 226 -14.45 -11.89 2.80
C VAL A 226 -14.84 -13.23 2.18
N GLY A 227 -14.25 -13.53 1.01
CA GLY A 227 -14.45 -14.81 0.35
C GLY A 227 -13.84 -15.98 1.15
N PRO A 228 -14.21 -17.22 0.82
CA PRO A 228 -13.69 -18.40 1.53
C PRO A 228 -12.18 -18.60 1.35
N ASP A 229 -11.61 -18.11 0.24
CA ASP A 229 -10.19 -18.27 -0.09
C ASP A 229 -9.33 -17.10 0.40
N TRP A 230 -9.92 -16.13 1.11
CA TRP A 230 -9.18 -15.00 1.60
C TRP A 230 -8.44 -15.31 2.89
N MET A 231 -7.24 -14.78 3.05
CA MET A 231 -6.56 -14.76 4.34
C MET A 231 -7.38 -13.92 5.33
N ARG A 232 -7.68 -14.48 6.53
CA ARG A 232 -8.43 -13.78 7.58
C ARG A 232 -7.58 -12.72 8.26
N GLY A 233 -8.21 -11.61 8.64
CA GLY A 233 -7.56 -10.50 9.35
C GLY A 233 -7.91 -10.46 10.81
N TYR A 234 -6.95 -10.14 11.67
CA TYR A 234 -7.11 -10.21 13.12
C TYR A 234 -6.73 -8.91 13.83
N PHE A 235 -7.52 -8.57 14.83
CA PHE A 235 -7.14 -7.63 15.89
C PHE A 235 -6.77 -8.48 17.12
N LEU A 236 -5.47 -8.67 17.35
CA LEU A 236 -4.95 -9.72 18.24
C LEU A 236 -5.46 -11.11 17.78
N VAL A 237 -6.41 -11.69 18.51
CA VAL A 237 -7.01 -13.00 18.18
C VAL A 237 -8.46 -12.89 17.68
N ARG A 238 -9.04 -11.69 17.67
CA ARG A 238 -10.40 -11.44 17.17
C ARG A 238 -10.39 -11.34 15.66
N ASP A 239 -11.19 -12.15 14.97
CA ASP A 239 -11.42 -12.03 13.54
C ASP A 239 -12.17 -10.72 13.25
N VAL A 240 -11.54 -9.85 12.45
CA VAL A 240 -12.05 -8.55 12.01
C VAL A 240 -12.09 -8.45 10.48
N SER A 241 -12.12 -9.60 9.81
CA SER A 241 -12.11 -9.67 8.35
C SER A 241 -13.32 -9.03 7.71
N VAL A 242 -14.50 -9.10 8.39
CA VAL A 242 -15.73 -8.45 7.93
C VAL A 242 -15.66 -6.97 8.24
N SER A 243 -15.60 -6.14 7.19
CA SER A 243 -15.53 -4.68 7.32
C SER A 243 -16.04 -4.02 6.04
N ASN A 244 -16.98 -3.08 6.17
CA ASN A 244 -17.47 -2.37 4.98
C ASN A 244 -16.34 -1.56 4.33
N PRO A 245 -16.04 -1.82 3.04
CA PRO A 245 -14.92 -1.18 2.36
C PRO A 245 -15.07 0.34 2.24
N THR A 246 -16.30 0.86 2.27
CA THR A 246 -16.56 2.30 2.11
C THR A 246 -16.00 3.14 3.25
N ILE A 247 -15.73 2.54 4.44
CA ILE A 247 -15.06 3.25 5.55
C ILE A 247 -13.68 3.76 5.18
N HIS A 248 -13.02 3.09 4.23
CA HIS A 248 -11.72 3.49 3.70
C HIS A 248 -11.83 4.12 2.31
N GLY A 249 -12.90 3.80 1.54
CA GLY A 249 -13.10 4.27 0.19
C GLY A 249 -11.84 4.20 -0.66
N ALA A 250 -11.60 5.23 -1.45
CA ALA A 250 -10.42 5.34 -2.31
C ALA A 250 -9.09 5.48 -1.55
N ALA A 251 -9.14 5.68 -0.23
CA ALA A 251 -7.93 5.73 0.59
C ALA A 251 -7.39 4.35 0.99
N GLY A 252 -8.24 3.27 0.96
CA GLY A 252 -7.78 2.00 1.49
C GLY A 252 -8.66 0.77 1.26
N ALA A 253 -9.69 0.83 0.41
CA ALA A 253 -10.70 -0.22 0.32
C ALA A 253 -10.31 -1.45 -0.53
N MET A 254 -9.29 -1.36 -1.39
CA MET A 254 -9.02 -2.40 -2.37
C MET A 254 -8.55 -3.72 -1.75
N VAL A 255 -8.80 -4.77 -2.50
CA VAL A 255 -8.33 -6.14 -2.29
C VAL A 255 -7.40 -6.50 -3.43
N SER A 256 -6.36 -7.29 -3.14
CA SER A 256 -5.43 -7.80 -4.14
C SER A 256 -4.73 -9.07 -3.65
N THR A 257 -3.92 -9.67 -4.52
CA THR A 257 -2.95 -10.73 -4.17
C THR A 257 -1.52 -10.19 -4.24
N LEU A 258 -0.57 -10.95 -3.71
CA LEU A 258 0.85 -10.59 -3.80
C LEU A 258 1.31 -10.44 -5.25
N ASP A 259 0.87 -11.34 -6.14
CA ASP A 259 1.22 -11.32 -7.56
C ASP A 259 0.71 -10.11 -8.28
N ASP A 260 -0.57 -9.81 -8.13
CA ASP A 260 -1.18 -8.64 -8.76
C ASP A 260 -0.50 -7.34 -8.29
N LEU A 261 -0.19 -7.23 -6.99
CA LEU A 261 0.54 -6.09 -6.44
C LEU A 261 1.96 -5.97 -7.01
N ALA A 262 2.68 -7.08 -7.15
CA ALA A 262 4.02 -7.07 -7.73
C ALA A 262 3.98 -6.64 -9.22
N VAL A 263 3.00 -7.13 -9.99
CA VAL A 263 2.79 -6.71 -11.39
C VAL A 263 2.47 -5.22 -11.47
N PHE A 264 1.54 -4.74 -10.64
CA PHE A 264 1.15 -3.33 -10.60
C PHE A 264 2.32 -2.42 -10.21
N ALA A 265 3.03 -2.73 -9.12
CA ALA A 265 4.15 -1.92 -8.64
C ALA A 265 5.28 -1.84 -9.68
N GLY A 266 5.59 -2.95 -10.36
CA GLY A 266 6.52 -2.96 -11.48
C GLY A 266 6.05 -2.06 -12.61
N ALA A 267 4.78 -2.22 -13.05
CA ALA A 267 4.19 -1.47 -14.15
C ALA A 267 4.08 0.04 -13.89
N GLN A 268 3.90 0.43 -12.63
CA GLN A 268 3.91 1.84 -12.24
C GLN A 268 5.29 2.47 -12.43
N GLN A 269 6.37 1.71 -12.21
CA GLN A 269 7.73 2.23 -12.26
C GLN A 269 8.42 2.05 -13.62
N ASP A 270 8.05 1.06 -14.42
CA ASP A 270 8.71 0.76 -15.71
C ASP A 270 8.12 1.53 -16.91
N GLY A 271 7.14 2.39 -16.69
CA GLY A 271 6.54 3.24 -17.71
C GLY A 271 5.37 2.61 -18.47
N ARG A 272 4.92 1.39 -18.13
CA ARG A 272 3.74 0.77 -18.75
C ARG A 272 2.43 1.50 -18.43
N LEU A 273 2.34 2.14 -17.25
CA LEU A 273 1.14 2.86 -16.80
C LEU A 273 1.26 4.37 -16.94
N LEU A 274 2.46 4.92 -16.87
CA LEU A 274 2.73 6.36 -16.85
C LEU A 274 3.76 6.72 -17.90
N ALA A 275 3.48 7.73 -18.73
CA ALA A 275 4.47 8.29 -19.62
C ALA A 275 5.63 8.95 -18.83
N PRO A 276 6.81 9.17 -19.42
CA PRO A 276 7.99 9.67 -18.69
C PRO A 276 7.75 10.93 -17.88
N ALA A 277 6.92 11.86 -18.38
CA ALA A 277 6.59 13.10 -17.66
C ALA A 277 5.78 12.81 -16.38
N GLN A 278 4.76 11.95 -16.45
CA GLN A 278 3.93 11.57 -15.31
C GLN A 278 4.71 10.70 -14.32
N LEU A 279 5.58 9.83 -14.80
CA LEU A 279 6.46 9.05 -13.95
C LEU A 279 7.45 9.95 -13.18
N SER A 280 7.96 11.00 -13.80
CA SER A 280 8.77 12.01 -13.12
C SER A 280 7.98 12.74 -12.03
N LEU A 281 6.72 13.10 -12.30
CA LEU A 281 5.83 13.68 -11.28
C LEU A 281 5.57 12.72 -10.12
N LEU A 282 5.23 11.45 -10.41
CA LEU A 282 5.03 10.42 -9.39
C LEU A 282 6.22 10.34 -8.42
N ARG A 283 7.43 10.49 -8.94
CA ARG A 283 8.70 10.36 -8.19
C ARG A 283 9.20 11.67 -7.56
N SER A 284 8.52 12.78 -7.81
CA SER A 284 8.87 14.05 -7.19
C SER A 284 8.53 14.04 -5.71
N THR A 285 9.54 14.07 -4.86
CA THR A 285 9.37 14.09 -3.41
C THR A 285 9.12 15.49 -2.88
N PHE A 286 8.30 15.58 -1.86
CA PHE A 286 8.02 16.84 -1.17
C PHE A 286 9.20 17.24 -0.27
N HIS A 287 9.53 18.53 -0.27
CA HIS A 287 10.58 19.09 0.58
C HIS A 287 9.96 20.00 1.63
N GLU A 288 10.09 19.61 2.90
CA GLU A 288 9.67 20.42 4.03
C GLU A 288 10.87 21.13 4.65
N GLN A 289 10.85 22.46 4.66
CA GLN A 289 11.95 23.29 5.18
C GLN A 289 13.32 22.90 4.61
N GLY A 290 13.37 22.56 3.32
CA GLY A 290 14.59 22.17 2.63
C GLY A 290 15.04 20.71 2.83
N ARG A 291 14.29 19.91 3.62
CA ARG A 291 14.52 18.48 3.78
C ARG A 291 13.62 17.69 2.83
N ASP A 292 14.19 16.73 2.14
CA ASP A 292 13.40 15.72 1.43
C ASP A 292 12.67 14.85 2.46
N THR A 293 11.33 14.81 2.37
CA THR A 293 10.51 13.98 3.27
C THR A 293 10.47 12.52 2.84
N GLY A 294 10.95 12.21 1.63
CA GLY A 294 10.81 10.92 0.98
C GLY A 294 9.37 10.61 0.53
N PHE A 295 8.38 11.47 0.85
CA PHE A 295 7.01 11.29 0.39
C PHE A 295 6.81 11.94 -0.98
N ALA A 296 6.33 11.15 -1.93
CA ALA A 296 6.00 11.58 -3.28
C ALA A 296 4.48 11.45 -3.52
N MET A 297 4.02 11.40 -4.76
CA MET A 297 2.58 11.35 -5.06
C MET A 297 1.98 9.97 -4.78
N GLY A 298 1.59 9.75 -3.51
CA GLY A 298 0.97 8.51 -3.04
C GLY A 298 1.93 7.35 -2.72
N ILE A 299 3.23 7.54 -2.89
CA ILE A 299 4.29 6.57 -2.60
C ILE A 299 5.40 7.20 -1.77
N TYR A 300 6.29 6.36 -1.21
CA TYR A 300 7.50 6.81 -0.51
C TYR A 300 8.75 6.42 -1.30
N ARG A 301 9.77 7.27 -1.22
CA ARG A 301 11.13 6.96 -1.60
C ARG A 301 11.92 6.52 -0.38
N TRP A 302 12.61 5.41 -0.51
CA TRP A 302 13.60 4.95 0.43
C TRP A 302 14.95 4.81 -0.28
N ASP A 303 15.97 5.52 0.21
CA ASP A 303 17.34 5.40 -0.28
C ASP A 303 18.00 4.21 0.40
N SER A 304 17.79 3.02 -0.17
CA SER A 304 18.34 1.78 0.35
C SER A 304 19.83 1.61 -0.01
N PRO A 305 20.57 0.72 0.69
CA PRO A 305 21.94 0.40 0.32
C PRO A 305 22.12 -0.13 -1.10
N CYS A 306 21.07 -0.69 -1.70
CA CYS A 306 21.07 -1.22 -3.07
C CYS A 306 20.44 -0.29 -4.11
N GLY A 307 20.25 0.97 -3.78
CA GLY A 307 19.69 2.00 -4.66
C GLY A 307 18.31 2.50 -4.25
N PRO A 308 17.74 3.47 -4.97
CA PRO A 308 16.43 4.03 -4.66
C PRO A 308 15.31 3.00 -4.81
N VAL A 309 14.47 2.91 -3.80
CA VAL A 309 13.30 2.04 -3.72
C VAL A 309 12.04 2.89 -3.58
N TRP A 310 11.00 2.52 -4.32
CA TRP A 310 9.68 3.12 -4.22
C TRP A 310 8.78 2.14 -3.48
N LEU A 311 8.16 2.60 -2.41
CA LEU A 311 7.41 1.73 -1.51
C LEU A 311 6.11 2.37 -1.03
N LYS A 312 5.18 1.52 -0.59
CA LYS A 312 3.97 1.90 0.11
C LYS A 312 3.62 0.86 1.16
N TYR A 313 3.23 1.35 2.32
CA TYR A 313 2.58 0.54 3.34
C TYR A 313 1.07 0.69 3.24
N GLY A 314 0.37 -0.37 3.57
CA GLY A 314 -1.08 -0.41 3.71
C GLY A 314 -1.47 -0.97 5.06
N ALA A 315 -2.38 -0.29 5.73
CA ALA A 315 -2.90 -0.70 7.02
C ALA A 315 -4.41 -0.50 7.04
N VAL A 316 -5.12 -1.54 7.39
CA VAL A 316 -6.54 -1.54 7.73
C VAL A 316 -6.73 -2.53 8.87
N LEU A 317 -7.80 -2.39 9.63
CA LEU A 317 -8.06 -3.29 10.76
C LEU A 317 -7.90 -4.75 10.31
N GLY A 318 -7.01 -5.48 10.97
CA GLY A 318 -6.70 -6.88 10.69
C GLY A 318 -5.62 -7.13 9.62
N TYR A 319 -5.13 -6.14 8.89
CA TYR A 319 -4.12 -6.35 7.84
C TYR A 319 -3.09 -5.24 7.81
N PHE A 320 -1.83 -5.64 7.74
CA PHE A 320 -0.72 -4.75 7.41
C PHE A 320 0.01 -5.27 6.19
N SER A 321 0.20 -4.42 5.19
CA SER A 321 0.81 -4.75 3.90
C SER A 321 1.95 -3.80 3.55
N ALA A 322 2.92 -4.29 2.79
CA ALA A 322 4.02 -3.51 2.26
C ALA A 322 4.29 -3.93 0.81
N VAL A 323 4.49 -2.97 -0.07
CA VAL A 323 4.97 -3.19 -1.43
C VAL A 323 6.15 -2.29 -1.69
N ALA A 324 7.22 -2.86 -2.23
CA ALA A 324 8.42 -2.13 -2.63
C ALA A 324 8.88 -2.56 -4.02
N THR A 325 9.39 -1.61 -4.79
CA THR A 325 9.89 -1.86 -6.15
C THR A 325 11.12 -1.03 -6.45
N SER A 326 12.02 -1.56 -7.29
CA SER A 326 13.15 -0.81 -7.86
C SER A 326 12.66 0.30 -8.78
N SER A 327 13.51 1.30 -9.03
CA SER A 327 13.20 2.38 -9.98
C SER A 327 13.04 1.90 -11.44
N SER A 328 13.62 0.75 -11.80
CA SER A 328 13.43 0.10 -13.10
C SER A 328 12.14 -0.72 -13.19
N GLY A 329 11.50 -1.01 -12.05
CA GLY A 329 10.32 -1.86 -12.02
C GLY A 329 10.61 -3.36 -12.25
N ASP A 330 11.87 -3.80 -12.23
CA ASP A 330 12.28 -5.19 -12.47
C ASP A 330 12.34 -6.04 -11.20
N LYS A 331 12.31 -5.40 -10.03
CA LYS A 331 12.40 -6.02 -8.72
C LYS A 331 11.28 -5.58 -7.81
N GLN A 332 10.55 -6.53 -7.21
CA GLN A 332 9.48 -6.27 -6.26
C GLN A 332 9.59 -7.16 -5.03
N VAL A 333 9.18 -6.58 -3.90
CA VAL A 333 8.91 -7.29 -2.65
C VAL A 333 7.51 -6.90 -2.21
N VAL A 334 6.67 -7.90 -1.93
CA VAL A 334 5.31 -7.68 -1.37
C VAL A 334 5.17 -8.53 -0.12
N LEU A 335 4.79 -7.92 0.99
CA LEU A 335 4.62 -8.57 2.29
C LEU A 335 3.24 -8.23 2.85
N VAL A 336 2.59 -9.20 3.49
CA VAL A 336 1.33 -8.98 4.22
C VAL A 336 1.34 -9.79 5.50
N ALA A 337 0.98 -9.15 6.61
CA ALA A 337 0.63 -9.79 7.86
C ALA A 337 -0.87 -9.70 8.09
N ASN A 338 -1.48 -10.74 8.66
CA ASN A 338 -2.89 -10.79 8.95
C ASN A 338 -3.25 -10.32 10.36
N GLU A 339 -2.54 -9.30 10.81
CA GLU A 339 -2.82 -8.61 12.07
C GLU A 339 -2.47 -7.13 11.93
N TYR A 340 -3.36 -6.26 12.39
CA TYR A 340 -3.08 -4.85 12.61
C TYR A 340 -4.09 -4.25 13.59
N HIS A 341 -3.60 -3.58 14.63
CA HIS A 341 -4.41 -3.01 15.71
C HIS A 341 -4.32 -1.47 15.80
N LEU A 342 -4.19 -0.81 14.67
CA LEU A 342 -4.29 0.65 14.51
C LEU A 342 -3.18 1.47 15.19
N LEU A 343 -2.15 0.85 15.76
CA LEU A 343 -1.00 1.54 16.33
C LEU A 343 0.18 1.45 15.37
N SER A 344 0.74 2.60 14.99
CA SER A 344 1.86 2.69 14.04
C SER A 344 3.17 2.08 14.56
N ASP A 345 3.28 1.90 15.86
CA ASP A 345 4.42 1.28 16.56
C ASP A 345 4.15 -0.18 16.97
N SER A 346 3.09 -0.79 16.42
CA SER A 346 2.78 -2.19 16.71
C SER A 346 3.95 -3.09 16.29
N PRO A 347 4.24 -4.17 17.06
CA PRO A 347 5.31 -5.11 16.72
C PRO A 347 5.18 -5.69 15.30
N SER A 348 3.95 -5.95 14.82
CA SER A 348 3.67 -6.44 13.46
C SER A 348 4.15 -5.45 12.39
N VAL A 349 3.88 -4.15 12.57
CA VAL A 349 4.35 -3.09 11.65
C VAL A 349 5.86 -3.03 11.61
N LEU A 350 6.51 -3.01 12.78
CA LEU A 350 7.96 -2.92 12.89
C LEU A 350 8.65 -4.16 12.30
N HIS A 351 8.11 -5.36 12.54
CA HIS A 351 8.66 -6.61 11.98
C HIS A 351 8.57 -6.64 10.45
N LEU A 352 7.41 -6.28 9.86
CA LEU A 352 7.29 -6.28 8.40
C LEU A 352 8.16 -5.20 7.73
N ALA A 353 8.26 -4.00 8.31
CA ALA A 353 9.13 -2.96 7.79
C ALA A 353 10.60 -3.41 7.80
N ALA A 354 11.07 -3.97 8.93
CA ALA A 354 12.43 -4.52 9.03
C ALA A 354 12.66 -5.72 8.09
N ALA A 355 11.65 -6.57 7.91
CA ALA A 355 11.72 -7.68 6.95
C ALA A 355 11.87 -7.15 5.51
N LEU A 356 11.09 -6.13 5.13
CA LEU A 356 11.18 -5.51 3.81
C LEU A 356 12.60 -4.98 3.53
N GLU A 357 13.17 -4.24 4.48
CA GLU A 357 14.53 -3.67 4.35
C GLU A 357 15.59 -4.76 4.18
N ARG A 358 15.53 -5.80 4.98
CA ARG A 358 16.47 -6.94 4.90
C ARG A 358 16.38 -7.68 3.58
N VAL A 359 15.15 -7.97 3.15
CA VAL A 359 14.90 -8.80 1.97
C VAL A 359 15.16 -8.05 0.68
N PHE A 360 14.82 -6.78 0.60
CA PHE A 360 14.91 -6.02 -0.66
C PHE A 360 16.34 -5.99 -1.23
N CYS A 361 17.37 -5.86 -0.40
CA CYS A 361 18.76 -5.82 -0.88
C CYS A 361 19.44 -7.19 -0.97
N THR A 362 18.84 -8.24 -0.45
CA THR A 362 19.42 -9.61 -0.48
C THR A 362 19.13 -10.34 -1.80
N PHE A 363 18.11 -9.88 -2.56
CA PHE A 363 17.61 -10.55 -3.76
C PHE A 363 17.99 -9.84 -5.06
#